data_2b64eacd4bbced20d8ee7da65b66e3f8
#
_entry.id   2b64eacd4bbced20d8ee7da65b66e3f8
#
_cell.length_a   1.000
_cell.length_b   1.000
_cell.length_c   1.000
_cell.angle_alpha   90.00
_cell.angle_beta   90.00
_cell.angle_gamma   90.00
#
_symmetry.space_group_name_H-M   'P 1'
#
loop_
_entity.id
_entity.type
_entity.pdbx_description
1 polymer ?
#
loop_
_entity_poly.entity_id
_entity_poly.type
_entity_poly.pdbx_seq_one_letter_code
_entity_poly.pdbx_strand_id
1 'polypeptide(L)'
;MIRRSLSFAFVLTLILFTTSASAQTLGAVLTGSQEVPPTTSPGFGNFVGVFDAAHANLTMTLTVANLGSSISGFHIHEKAPGSQSGGIVVNMQGLGGTFVSNKMTGTFPVPADVAARMLANPSNFYVNVHTNQFPGGAIRGDLAIAGGGVLTYAADLRGTNEVPANNSNAFGSSFITIDTINNTLAWEVNTSGIVSPTLAHVHGQAAAGVNASVVINFATSAGQIPGGRTKGSLSIASLPADTLAALISNPSNFYVNVHSAAFPGGEIRGQLTPANEYDVPVAGRVTNGLGQTFVTDLRVFNPSYDGSTAALLEYFQAGTTANTNATQSLTVSVPSRGTAALDDVAGATGLNVSGTTGAIRVSSAAKLAVTSRIYADQRAAGKGTFGQFAAGAPRGNALRRGVLTQLANQTDLSSGFRTNVGFFNPTTQVVTVRLELRNAGGALLGSTTQTLQPLTQQQGAIAGYFNGVDLINAQNLTLSFDASAPIVVYASVVDNVSSDQIFVYAQDDSGVATNP
;
A
#
# COMPACT_ATOMS: atom_id res chain seq x y z
N MET A 1 57.90 50.27 16.31
CA MET A 1 57.20 48.95 16.36
C MET A 1 55.72 49.20 16.06
N ILE A 2 55.34 48.99 14.82
CA ILE A 2 53.95 49.21 14.37
C ILE A 2 53.25 47.84 14.40
N ARG A 3 52.24 47.68 15.27
CA ARG A 3 51.39 46.48 15.31
C ARG A 3 50.32 46.68 14.22
N ARG A 4 50.34 45.80 13.20
CA ARG A 4 49.25 45.67 12.24
C ARG A 4 48.23 44.65 12.81
N SER A 5 47.03 45.12 13.09
CA SER A 5 45.86 44.26 13.39
C SER A 5 45.27 43.78 12.07
N LEU A 6 45.26 42.45 11.84
CA LEU A 6 44.49 41.81 10.76
C LEU A 6 43.07 41.62 11.25
N SER A 7 42.12 42.31 10.63
CA SER A 7 40.70 42.02 10.80
C SER A 7 40.33 40.90 9.83
N PHE A 8 39.95 39.75 10.38
CA PHE A 8 39.34 38.63 9.63
C PHE A 8 37.84 38.94 9.49
N ALA A 9 37.40 39.26 8.26
CA ALA A 9 35.97 39.32 7.95
C ALA A 9 35.45 37.91 7.75
N PHE A 10 34.60 37.47 8.64
CA PHE A 10 33.88 36.20 8.50
C PHE A 10 32.71 36.42 7.53
N VAL A 11 32.84 35.94 6.30
CA VAL A 11 31.73 35.91 5.34
C VAL A 11 30.84 34.72 5.72
N LEU A 12 29.72 35.00 6.36
CA LEU A 12 28.66 34.01 6.64
C LEU A 12 27.90 33.73 5.34
N THR A 13 28.30 32.70 4.63
CA THR A 13 27.57 32.23 3.46
C THR A 13 26.29 31.52 3.97
N LEU A 14 25.16 32.22 3.86
CA LEU A 14 23.84 31.66 4.13
C LEU A 14 23.52 30.64 3.03
N ILE A 15 23.78 29.36 3.27
CA ILE A 15 23.33 28.29 2.37
C ILE A 15 21.82 28.13 2.60
N LEU A 16 21.02 28.71 1.72
CA LEU A 16 19.60 28.38 1.65
C LEU A 16 19.48 26.92 1.16
N PHE A 17 19.22 26.02 2.07
CA PHE A 17 18.73 24.69 1.71
C PHE A 17 17.31 24.84 1.18
N THR A 18 17.15 24.83 -0.13
CA THR A 18 15.84 24.62 -0.75
C THR A 18 15.46 23.16 -0.49
N THR A 19 14.60 22.94 0.50
CA THR A 19 13.93 21.64 0.63
C THR A 19 13.09 21.45 -0.62
N SER A 20 13.46 20.49 -1.46
CA SER A 20 12.60 20.07 -2.57
C SER A 20 11.36 19.45 -1.97
N ALA A 21 10.30 20.24 -1.80
CA ALA A 21 9.00 19.70 -1.46
C ALA A 21 8.55 18.80 -2.63
N SER A 22 8.25 17.54 -2.34
CA SER A 22 7.74 16.63 -3.38
C SER A 22 6.24 16.82 -3.53
N ALA A 23 5.76 16.72 -4.76
CA ALA A 23 4.34 16.73 -5.05
C ALA A 23 3.63 15.64 -4.23
N GLN A 24 2.61 16.01 -3.45
CA GLN A 24 1.85 15.06 -2.63
C GLN A 24 0.45 14.88 -3.21
N THR A 25 0.00 13.63 -3.30
CA THR A 25 -1.29 13.28 -3.88
C THR A 25 -2.30 12.95 -2.77
N LEU A 26 -3.48 13.51 -2.87
CA LEU A 26 -4.64 13.22 -2.02
C LEU A 26 -5.71 12.51 -2.84
N GLY A 27 -6.47 11.62 -2.21
CA GLY A 27 -7.59 10.94 -2.84
C GLY A 27 -8.80 10.85 -1.89
N ALA A 28 -9.99 10.75 -2.49
CA ALA A 28 -11.21 10.42 -1.77
C ALA A 28 -12.20 9.69 -2.67
N VAL A 29 -12.92 8.75 -2.09
CA VAL A 29 -14.10 8.13 -2.69
C VAL A 29 -15.33 8.74 -2.05
N LEU A 30 -16.24 9.30 -2.85
CA LEU A 30 -17.41 10.03 -2.37
C LEU A 30 -18.68 9.19 -2.55
N THR A 31 -19.47 9.04 -1.49
CA THR A 31 -20.76 8.34 -1.50
C THR A 31 -21.79 9.08 -0.65
N GLY A 32 -23.08 8.86 -0.91
CA GLY A 32 -24.15 9.43 -0.07
C GLY A 32 -24.15 8.86 1.36
N SER A 33 -23.69 7.64 1.54
CA SER A 33 -23.59 7.00 2.88
C SER A 33 -22.52 7.62 3.78
N GLN A 34 -21.56 8.35 3.23
CA GLN A 34 -20.54 9.08 3.98
C GLN A 34 -20.96 10.51 4.35
N GLU A 35 -22.09 10.98 3.86
CA GLU A 35 -22.64 12.27 4.31
C GLU A 35 -23.00 12.26 5.80
N VAL A 36 -23.10 13.43 6.40
CA VAL A 36 -23.44 13.59 7.81
C VAL A 36 -24.57 14.60 7.96
N PRO A 37 -25.80 14.11 8.20
CA PRO A 37 -26.24 12.71 8.24
C PRO A 37 -26.19 12.02 6.87
N PRO A 38 -26.10 10.67 6.82
CA PRO A 38 -26.12 9.93 5.54
C PRO A 38 -27.34 10.26 4.67
N THR A 39 -27.13 10.33 3.37
CA THR A 39 -28.19 10.57 2.38
C THR A 39 -28.53 9.33 1.59
N THR A 40 -29.69 9.34 0.95
CA THR A 40 -30.13 8.29 0.01
C THR A 40 -29.69 8.57 -1.42
N SER A 41 -28.77 9.51 -1.63
CA SER A 41 -28.21 9.79 -2.96
C SER A 41 -27.59 8.53 -3.53
N PRO A 42 -27.97 8.09 -4.73
CA PRO A 42 -27.31 7.01 -5.43
C PRO A 42 -26.00 7.47 -6.06
N GLY A 43 -25.64 8.74 -5.88
CA GLY A 43 -24.48 9.37 -6.45
C GLY A 43 -23.17 8.82 -5.91
N PHE A 44 -22.17 8.94 -6.73
CA PHE A 44 -20.82 8.51 -6.46
C PHE A 44 -19.82 9.52 -7.01
N GLY A 45 -18.62 9.60 -6.40
CA GLY A 45 -17.52 10.40 -6.89
C GLY A 45 -16.16 9.83 -6.54
N ASN A 46 -15.16 10.20 -7.35
CA ASN A 46 -13.75 9.95 -7.08
C ASN A 46 -13.00 11.28 -7.21
N PHE A 47 -12.22 11.59 -6.20
CA PHE A 47 -11.36 12.77 -6.15
C PHE A 47 -9.90 12.37 -6.11
N VAL A 48 -9.08 13.03 -6.92
CA VAL A 48 -7.62 12.97 -6.87
C VAL A 48 -7.10 14.40 -6.94
N GLY A 49 -6.26 14.77 -5.99
CA GLY A 49 -5.62 16.08 -5.94
C GLY A 49 -4.11 15.93 -5.75
N VAL A 50 -3.32 16.70 -6.48
CA VAL A 50 -1.86 16.71 -6.42
C VAL A 50 -1.39 18.11 -6.06
N PHE A 51 -0.74 18.27 -4.93
CA PHE A 51 -0.07 19.51 -4.56
C PHE A 51 1.16 19.74 -5.43
N ASP A 52 1.37 20.97 -5.85
CA ASP A 52 2.67 21.39 -6.39
C ASP A 52 3.78 21.32 -5.33
N ALA A 53 5.03 21.44 -5.76
CA ALA A 53 6.19 21.34 -4.85
C ALA A 53 6.22 22.45 -3.77
N ALA A 54 5.55 23.59 -3.99
CA ALA A 54 5.44 24.67 -3.02
C ALA A 54 4.22 24.51 -2.09
N HIS A 55 3.38 23.51 -2.33
CA HIS A 55 2.09 23.27 -1.66
C HIS A 55 1.13 24.48 -1.73
N ALA A 56 1.32 25.33 -2.74
CA ALA A 56 0.52 26.53 -2.93
C ALA A 56 -0.71 26.28 -3.81
N ASN A 57 -0.64 25.27 -4.67
CA ASN A 57 -1.73 24.92 -5.58
C ASN A 57 -2.01 23.41 -5.53
N LEU A 58 -3.29 23.07 -5.60
CA LEU A 58 -3.79 21.71 -5.69
C LEU A 58 -4.38 21.50 -7.09
N THR A 59 -3.69 20.74 -7.93
CA THR A 59 -4.23 20.28 -9.22
C THR A 59 -5.09 19.08 -8.95
N MET A 60 -6.38 19.13 -9.31
CA MET A 60 -7.32 18.09 -8.94
C MET A 60 -8.21 17.63 -10.08
N THR A 61 -8.65 16.40 -9.98
CA THR A 61 -9.71 15.79 -10.79
C THR A 61 -10.80 15.28 -9.84
N LEU A 62 -12.03 15.68 -10.10
CA LEU A 62 -13.22 15.16 -9.43
C LEU A 62 -14.14 14.59 -10.49
N THR A 63 -14.37 13.28 -10.44
CA THR A 63 -15.30 12.57 -11.31
C THR A 63 -16.53 12.18 -10.51
N VAL A 64 -17.71 12.38 -11.05
CA VAL A 64 -18.97 12.04 -10.38
C VAL A 64 -19.88 11.25 -11.32
N ALA A 65 -20.76 10.44 -10.76
CA ALA A 65 -21.74 9.67 -11.52
C ALA A 65 -23.04 9.53 -10.72
N ASN A 66 -24.13 9.29 -11.42
CA ASN A 66 -25.45 8.93 -10.88
C ASN A 66 -25.97 9.87 -9.76
N LEU A 67 -25.73 11.18 -9.89
CA LEU A 67 -26.14 12.15 -8.88
C LEU A 67 -27.66 12.40 -8.85
N GLY A 68 -28.38 12.01 -9.89
CA GLY A 68 -29.84 12.13 -9.98
C GLY A 68 -30.37 13.54 -10.22
N SER A 69 -29.58 14.58 -9.97
CA SER A 69 -29.94 15.98 -10.24
C SER A 69 -28.69 16.85 -10.47
N SER A 70 -28.94 18.09 -10.93
CA SER A 70 -27.84 19.02 -11.26
C SER A 70 -27.00 19.37 -10.05
N ILE A 71 -25.69 19.45 -10.26
CA ILE A 71 -24.70 19.86 -9.24
C ILE A 71 -24.94 21.34 -8.91
N SER A 72 -25.08 21.65 -7.64
CA SER A 72 -25.26 23.00 -7.11
C SER A 72 -24.03 23.53 -6.35
N GLY A 73 -23.07 22.67 -5.99
CA GLY A 73 -21.84 23.06 -5.31
C GLY A 73 -20.87 21.90 -5.17
N PHE A 74 -19.58 22.22 -5.07
CA PHE A 74 -18.53 21.24 -4.75
C PHE A 74 -17.34 21.92 -4.10
N HIS A 75 -16.90 21.33 -2.95
CA HIS A 75 -15.98 21.97 -2.04
C HIS A 75 -15.07 20.95 -1.35
N ILE A 76 -13.92 21.45 -0.82
CA ILE A 76 -13.19 20.77 0.25
C ILE A 76 -13.50 21.47 1.56
N HIS A 77 -13.82 20.70 2.57
CA HIS A 77 -14.14 21.16 3.92
C HIS A 77 -13.08 20.67 4.91
N GLU A 78 -12.92 21.40 6.02
CA GLU A 78 -12.16 20.96 7.18
C GLU A 78 -13.13 20.69 8.33
N LYS A 79 -13.07 19.51 8.95
CA LYS A 79 -13.90 19.13 10.10
C LYS A 79 -13.58 20.04 11.30
N ALA A 80 -14.60 20.50 11.99
CA ALA A 80 -14.41 21.19 13.25
C ALA A 80 -13.97 20.21 14.35
N PRO A 81 -13.19 20.66 15.36
CA PRO A 81 -12.77 19.81 16.47
C PRO A 81 -13.95 19.08 17.12
N GLY A 82 -13.87 17.75 17.21
CA GLY A 82 -14.92 16.89 17.77
C GLY A 82 -16.18 16.72 16.90
N SER A 83 -16.14 17.22 15.66
CA SER A 83 -17.25 17.13 14.69
C SER A 83 -16.85 16.30 13.47
N GLN A 84 -17.85 15.70 12.82
CA GLN A 84 -17.68 15.04 11.53
C GLN A 84 -17.88 16.02 10.36
N SER A 85 -18.27 17.27 10.61
CA SER A 85 -18.52 18.30 9.61
C SER A 85 -17.82 19.60 9.96
N GLY A 86 -17.61 20.49 8.97
CA GLY A 86 -16.95 21.77 9.21
C GLY A 86 -17.02 22.72 8.01
N GLY A 87 -16.25 23.80 8.07
CA GLY A 87 -16.28 24.88 7.09
C GLY A 87 -15.62 24.53 5.76
N ILE A 88 -16.00 25.27 4.70
CA ILE A 88 -15.33 25.19 3.40
C ILE A 88 -13.94 25.82 3.51
N VAL A 89 -12.92 25.10 3.04
CA VAL A 89 -11.55 25.59 2.98
C VAL A 89 -11.06 25.76 1.52
N VAL A 90 -11.65 25.02 0.57
CA VAL A 90 -11.42 25.23 -0.87
C VAL A 90 -12.77 25.20 -1.59
N ASN A 91 -13.22 26.34 -2.07
CA ASN A 91 -14.45 26.44 -2.87
C ASN A 91 -14.09 26.29 -4.35
N MET A 92 -14.05 25.05 -4.83
CA MET A 92 -13.65 24.74 -6.19
C MET A 92 -14.55 25.40 -7.23
N GLN A 93 -15.87 25.41 -7.00
CA GLN A 93 -16.84 26.09 -7.88
C GLN A 93 -16.63 27.60 -7.88
N GLY A 94 -16.47 28.21 -6.71
CA GLY A 94 -16.23 29.65 -6.58
C GLY A 94 -14.90 30.10 -7.19
N LEU A 95 -13.93 29.19 -7.33
CA LEU A 95 -12.65 29.41 -8.00
C LEU A 95 -12.69 29.10 -9.51
N GLY A 96 -13.88 28.92 -10.09
CA GLY A 96 -14.07 28.74 -11.53
C GLY A 96 -14.06 27.28 -12.00
N GLY A 97 -14.05 26.32 -11.08
CA GLY A 97 -14.20 24.90 -11.44
C GLY A 97 -15.54 24.62 -12.09
N THR A 98 -15.54 23.83 -13.15
CA THR A 98 -16.77 23.44 -13.88
C THR A 98 -16.72 21.96 -14.24
N PHE A 99 -17.88 21.31 -14.22
CA PHE A 99 -18.02 19.95 -14.69
C PHE A 99 -18.29 19.89 -16.19
N VAL A 100 -17.49 19.07 -16.88
CA VAL A 100 -17.72 18.70 -18.29
C VAL A 100 -17.86 17.18 -18.34
N SER A 101 -18.99 16.68 -18.80
CA SER A 101 -19.29 15.23 -18.88
C SER A 101 -18.97 14.49 -17.57
N ASN A 102 -19.51 14.97 -16.45
CA ASN A 102 -19.35 14.39 -15.11
C ASN A 102 -17.92 14.43 -14.54
N LYS A 103 -17.02 15.18 -15.16
CA LYS A 103 -15.64 15.35 -14.70
C LYS A 103 -15.29 16.83 -14.57
N MET A 104 -14.68 17.21 -13.45
CA MET A 104 -14.03 18.50 -13.23
C MET A 104 -12.54 18.28 -13.10
N THR A 105 -11.75 19.10 -13.79
CA THR A 105 -10.30 19.19 -13.62
C THR A 105 -9.92 20.65 -13.48
N GLY A 106 -8.98 20.95 -12.60
CA GLY A 106 -8.48 22.31 -12.40
C GLY A 106 -7.33 22.36 -11.42
N THR A 107 -6.66 23.51 -11.41
CA THR A 107 -5.61 23.83 -10.43
C THR A 107 -6.11 25.00 -9.60
N PHE A 108 -6.17 24.80 -8.28
CA PHE A 108 -6.77 25.75 -7.35
C PHE A 108 -5.76 26.15 -6.28
N PRO A 109 -5.67 27.45 -5.94
CA PRO A 109 -4.82 27.90 -4.86
C PRO A 109 -5.33 27.39 -3.52
N VAL A 110 -4.42 26.95 -2.65
CA VAL A 110 -4.73 26.53 -1.28
C VAL A 110 -3.88 27.37 -0.33
N PRO A 111 -4.49 28.01 0.68
CA PRO A 111 -3.71 28.72 1.70
C PRO A 111 -2.66 27.82 2.34
N ALA A 112 -1.46 28.33 2.59
CA ALA A 112 -0.32 27.55 3.05
C ALA A 112 -0.58 26.82 4.38
N ASP A 113 -1.31 27.45 5.31
CA ASP A 113 -1.71 26.86 6.59
C ASP A 113 -2.73 25.74 6.39
N VAL A 114 -3.68 25.87 5.45
CA VAL A 114 -4.65 24.83 5.08
C VAL A 114 -3.92 23.66 4.44
N ALA A 115 -3.02 23.93 3.49
CA ALA A 115 -2.22 22.89 2.85
C ALA A 115 -1.40 22.10 3.88
N ALA A 116 -0.74 22.78 4.80
CA ALA A 116 0.03 22.15 5.87
C ALA A 116 -0.85 21.22 6.75
N ARG A 117 -2.04 21.69 7.19
CA ARG A 117 -2.97 20.85 7.97
C ARG A 117 -3.54 19.70 7.15
N MET A 118 -3.87 19.92 5.87
CA MET A 118 -4.42 18.91 4.97
C MET A 118 -3.40 17.77 4.72
N LEU A 119 -2.12 18.12 4.62
CA LEU A 119 -1.04 17.15 4.44
C LEU A 119 -0.66 16.43 5.75
N ALA A 120 -0.74 17.13 6.89
CA ALA A 120 -0.46 16.54 8.21
C ALA A 120 -1.56 15.56 8.64
N ASN A 121 -2.82 15.89 8.39
CA ASN A 121 -3.97 15.08 8.78
C ASN A 121 -5.09 15.15 7.75
N PRO A 122 -4.96 14.48 6.60
CA PRO A 122 -5.93 14.56 5.50
C PRO A 122 -7.32 14.07 5.89
N SER A 123 -7.45 13.11 6.80
CA SER A 123 -8.76 12.60 7.26
C SER A 123 -9.60 13.63 8.04
N ASN A 124 -9.01 14.75 8.44
CA ASN A 124 -9.76 15.91 8.95
C ASN A 124 -10.42 16.73 7.84
N PHE A 125 -10.15 16.41 6.59
CA PHE A 125 -10.71 17.09 5.43
C PHE A 125 -11.58 16.13 4.63
N TYR A 126 -12.58 16.68 3.95
CA TYR A 126 -13.44 15.90 3.08
C TYR A 126 -13.85 16.70 1.84
N VAL A 127 -14.03 15.99 0.74
CA VAL A 127 -14.65 16.53 -0.48
C VAL A 127 -16.15 16.31 -0.39
N ASN A 128 -16.94 17.33 -0.74
CA ASN A 128 -18.40 17.27 -0.76
C ASN A 128 -18.92 17.80 -2.09
N VAL A 129 -19.90 17.10 -2.67
CA VAL A 129 -20.65 17.53 -3.86
C VAL A 129 -22.12 17.68 -3.49
N HIS A 130 -22.66 18.84 -3.76
CA HIS A 130 -24.06 19.19 -3.52
C HIS A 130 -24.86 19.14 -4.83
N THR A 131 -26.12 18.81 -4.72
CA THR A 131 -27.06 18.86 -5.85
C THR A 131 -28.33 19.58 -5.47
N ASN A 132 -29.16 19.94 -6.47
CA ASN A 132 -30.46 20.56 -6.21
C ASN A 132 -31.37 19.68 -5.34
N GLN A 133 -31.26 18.36 -5.45
CA GLN A 133 -32.02 17.41 -4.64
C GLN A 133 -31.44 17.24 -3.22
N PHE A 134 -30.12 17.36 -3.08
CA PHE A 134 -29.39 17.22 -1.84
C PHE A 134 -28.53 18.48 -1.59
N PRO A 135 -29.15 19.62 -1.24
CA PRO A 135 -28.44 20.90 -1.06
C PRO A 135 -27.48 20.91 0.16
N GLY A 136 -27.69 20.02 1.13
CA GLY A 136 -26.79 19.82 2.27
C GLY A 136 -25.55 18.95 1.95
N GLY A 137 -25.55 18.26 0.81
CA GLY A 137 -24.53 17.34 0.34
C GLY A 137 -25.18 16.10 -0.28
N ALA A 138 -24.79 15.74 -1.47
CA ALA A 138 -25.26 14.54 -2.16
C ALA A 138 -24.30 13.37 -1.96
N ILE A 139 -23.01 13.64 -2.06
CA ILE A 139 -21.94 12.67 -1.88
C ILE A 139 -20.72 13.32 -1.21
N ARG A 140 -20.09 12.59 -0.32
CA ARG A 140 -18.94 13.02 0.47
C ARG A 140 -17.90 11.92 0.59
N GLY A 141 -16.62 12.30 0.70
CA GLY A 141 -15.52 11.39 1.02
C GLY A 141 -14.41 12.08 1.80
N ASP A 142 -13.92 11.44 2.85
CA ASP A 142 -12.78 11.94 3.60
C ASP A 142 -11.52 11.82 2.76
N LEU A 143 -10.62 12.83 2.85
CA LEU A 143 -9.34 12.80 2.16
C LEU A 143 -8.40 11.78 2.82
N ALA A 144 -7.64 11.11 1.99
CA ALA A 144 -6.51 10.29 2.39
C ALA A 144 -5.30 10.64 1.53
N ILE A 145 -4.10 10.51 2.08
CA ILE A 145 -2.92 10.59 1.23
C ILE A 145 -2.90 9.36 0.34
N ALA A 146 -2.74 9.62 -0.92
CA ALA A 146 -2.65 8.56 -1.91
C ALA A 146 -1.25 7.88 -1.91
N GLY A 147 -1.11 6.99 -1.05
CA GLY A 147 -0.75 5.57 -1.22
C GLY A 147 -2.07 4.81 -1.29
N GLY A 148 -3.20 5.51 -1.12
CA GLY A 148 -4.56 5.04 -1.14
C GLY A 148 -5.33 5.14 -2.46
N GLY A 149 -4.69 5.47 -3.57
CA GLY A 149 -5.32 5.32 -4.89
C GLY A 149 -5.39 3.87 -5.37
N VAL A 150 -4.80 2.92 -4.63
CA VAL A 150 -4.83 1.50 -4.94
C VAL A 150 -5.80 0.79 -4.02
N LEU A 151 -6.87 0.28 -4.59
CA LEU A 151 -7.89 -0.50 -3.91
C LEU A 151 -7.79 -1.95 -4.39
N THR A 152 -7.61 -2.87 -3.46
CA THR A 152 -7.58 -4.30 -3.78
C THR A 152 -8.83 -4.98 -3.25
N TYR A 153 -9.51 -5.68 -4.14
CA TYR A 153 -10.67 -6.53 -3.82
C TYR A 153 -10.29 -7.98 -4.05
N ALA A 154 -10.84 -8.86 -3.23
CA ALA A 154 -10.64 -10.29 -3.33
C ALA A 154 -11.98 -11.03 -3.33
N ALA A 155 -12.02 -12.20 -3.96
CA ALA A 155 -13.14 -13.12 -3.91
C ALA A 155 -12.63 -14.56 -3.77
N ASP A 156 -13.27 -15.34 -2.89
CA ASP A 156 -13.14 -16.80 -2.83
C ASP A 156 -14.22 -17.42 -3.73
N LEU A 157 -13.79 -18.17 -4.75
CA LEU A 157 -14.67 -18.72 -5.77
C LEU A 157 -15.02 -20.18 -5.45
N ARG A 158 -16.32 -20.48 -5.39
CA ARG A 158 -16.87 -21.83 -5.07
C ARG A 158 -18.09 -22.15 -5.93
N GLY A 159 -18.29 -23.43 -6.22
CA GLY A 159 -19.50 -23.91 -6.90
C GLY A 159 -20.77 -23.69 -6.08
N THR A 160 -20.66 -23.74 -4.76
CA THR A 160 -21.77 -23.47 -3.83
C THR A 160 -22.26 -22.01 -3.84
N ASN A 161 -21.45 -21.09 -4.36
CA ASN A 161 -21.81 -19.66 -4.50
C ASN A 161 -22.49 -19.36 -5.84
N GLU A 162 -22.51 -20.30 -6.79
CA GLU A 162 -23.20 -20.13 -8.06
C GLU A 162 -24.71 -20.03 -7.90
N VAL A 163 -25.40 -19.52 -8.91
CA VAL A 163 -26.86 -19.37 -8.91
C VAL A 163 -27.43 -19.93 -10.22
N PRO A 164 -28.04 -21.10 -10.16
CA PRO A 164 -28.18 -22.00 -8.99
C PRO A 164 -26.83 -22.59 -8.54
N ALA A 165 -26.70 -22.90 -7.26
CA ALA A 165 -25.53 -23.57 -6.73
C ALA A 165 -25.29 -24.90 -7.44
N ASN A 166 -24.03 -25.25 -7.65
CA ASN A 166 -23.64 -26.52 -8.24
C ASN A 166 -22.75 -27.36 -7.29
N ASN A 167 -22.49 -28.59 -7.67
CA ASN A 167 -21.74 -29.56 -6.87
C ASN A 167 -20.24 -29.67 -7.28
N SER A 168 -19.72 -28.72 -8.00
CA SER A 168 -18.29 -28.72 -8.33
C SER A 168 -17.44 -28.62 -7.06
N ASN A 169 -16.43 -29.47 -6.96
CA ASN A 169 -15.41 -29.39 -5.92
C ASN A 169 -14.27 -28.41 -6.28
N ALA A 170 -14.37 -27.78 -7.45
CA ALA A 170 -13.41 -26.76 -7.87
C ALA A 170 -13.49 -25.53 -6.93
N PHE A 171 -12.37 -24.88 -6.80
CA PHE A 171 -12.27 -23.63 -6.05
C PHE A 171 -11.31 -22.66 -6.76
N GLY A 172 -11.39 -21.40 -6.37
CA GLY A 172 -10.52 -20.39 -6.93
C GLY A 172 -10.48 -19.14 -6.09
N SER A 173 -9.72 -18.19 -6.56
CA SER A 173 -9.66 -16.84 -6.03
C SER A 173 -9.57 -15.83 -7.15
N SER A 174 -10.09 -14.64 -6.91
CA SER A 174 -9.87 -13.49 -7.75
C SER A 174 -9.37 -12.33 -6.92
N PHE A 175 -8.41 -11.59 -7.49
CA PHE A 175 -7.93 -10.32 -6.95
C PHE A 175 -8.07 -9.28 -8.03
N ILE A 176 -8.66 -8.14 -7.67
CA ILE A 176 -8.84 -6.98 -8.55
C ILE A 176 -8.20 -5.80 -7.84
N THR A 177 -7.19 -5.21 -8.47
CA THR A 177 -6.52 -4.01 -7.98
C THR A 177 -6.88 -2.84 -8.87
N ILE A 178 -7.49 -1.81 -8.30
CA ILE A 178 -7.83 -0.56 -8.98
C ILE A 178 -6.83 0.49 -8.51
N ASP A 179 -6.03 1.01 -9.43
CA ASP A 179 -5.15 2.16 -9.22
C ASP A 179 -5.78 3.38 -9.92
N THR A 180 -6.43 4.23 -9.14
CA THR A 180 -7.11 5.42 -9.66
C THR A 180 -6.15 6.52 -10.08
N ILE A 181 -4.89 6.47 -9.62
CA ILE A 181 -3.85 7.44 -9.97
C ILE A 181 -3.26 7.10 -11.33
N ASN A 182 -2.89 5.83 -11.52
CA ASN A 182 -2.33 5.35 -12.78
C ASN A 182 -3.41 4.94 -13.80
N ASN A 183 -4.68 5.15 -13.46
CA ASN A 183 -5.82 4.87 -14.34
C ASN A 183 -5.87 3.41 -14.80
N THR A 184 -5.55 2.45 -13.91
CA THR A 184 -5.50 1.02 -14.23
C THR A 184 -6.41 0.19 -13.32
N LEU A 185 -7.01 -0.86 -13.88
CA LEU A 185 -7.58 -1.99 -13.17
C LEU A 185 -6.81 -3.23 -13.60
N ALA A 186 -6.17 -3.88 -12.66
CA ALA A 186 -5.47 -5.14 -12.86
C ALA A 186 -6.23 -6.28 -12.18
N TRP A 187 -6.13 -7.48 -12.72
CA TRP A 187 -6.74 -8.67 -12.13
C TRP A 187 -5.81 -9.87 -12.16
N GLU A 188 -6.06 -10.76 -11.22
CA GLU A 188 -5.53 -12.12 -11.22
C GLU A 188 -6.65 -13.07 -10.77
N VAL A 189 -6.92 -14.11 -11.56
CA VAL A 189 -7.84 -15.20 -11.23
C VAL A 189 -7.07 -16.50 -11.24
N ASN A 190 -7.17 -17.25 -10.15
CA ASN A 190 -6.55 -18.56 -10.00
C ASN A 190 -7.64 -19.59 -9.70
N THR A 191 -7.59 -20.75 -10.36
CA THR A 191 -8.54 -21.83 -10.16
C THR A 191 -7.82 -23.17 -9.94
N SER A 192 -8.45 -24.05 -9.21
CA SER A 192 -7.99 -25.41 -8.98
C SER A 192 -9.18 -26.36 -9.10
N GLY A 193 -8.97 -27.50 -9.75
CA GLY A 193 -10.00 -28.52 -9.95
C GLY A 193 -10.92 -28.28 -11.15
N ILE A 194 -10.81 -27.14 -11.86
CA ILE A 194 -11.54 -26.92 -13.11
C ILE A 194 -10.83 -27.62 -14.26
N VAL A 195 -11.58 -28.43 -14.99
CA VAL A 195 -11.10 -29.04 -16.24
C VAL A 195 -11.47 -28.13 -17.40
N SER A 196 -10.44 -27.63 -18.12
CA SER A 196 -10.60 -26.78 -19.30
C SER A 196 -11.48 -25.53 -19.04
N PRO A 197 -11.04 -24.59 -18.21
CA PRO A 197 -11.77 -23.36 -17.98
C PRO A 197 -11.92 -22.59 -19.31
N THR A 198 -13.10 -22.01 -19.53
CA THR A 198 -13.46 -21.38 -20.81
C THR A 198 -13.53 -19.86 -20.74
N LEU A 199 -14.16 -19.31 -19.70
CA LEU A 199 -14.43 -17.90 -19.54
C LEU A 199 -14.21 -17.45 -18.10
N ALA A 200 -13.90 -16.18 -17.91
CA ALA A 200 -13.88 -15.56 -16.58
C ALA A 200 -14.31 -14.09 -16.69
N HIS A 201 -15.21 -13.66 -15.80
CA HIS A 201 -15.84 -12.35 -15.84
C HIS A 201 -16.02 -11.74 -14.46
N VAL A 202 -16.19 -10.41 -14.43
CA VAL A 202 -16.88 -9.73 -13.35
C VAL A 202 -18.32 -9.46 -13.80
N HIS A 203 -19.24 -9.76 -12.93
CA HIS A 203 -20.66 -9.46 -13.09
C HIS A 203 -21.11 -8.42 -12.06
N GLY A 204 -22.11 -7.63 -12.37
CA GLY A 204 -22.69 -6.63 -11.46
C GLY A 204 -23.81 -5.84 -12.11
N GLN A 205 -24.59 -5.15 -11.36
CA GLN A 205 -24.60 -5.08 -9.88
C GLN A 205 -25.64 -6.08 -9.36
N ALA A 206 -25.24 -6.99 -8.51
CA ALA A 206 -26.15 -7.91 -7.85
C ALA A 206 -25.58 -8.38 -6.49
N ALA A 207 -26.44 -8.46 -5.50
CA ALA A 207 -26.12 -9.06 -4.21
C ALA A 207 -25.82 -10.57 -4.35
N ALA A 208 -25.26 -11.18 -3.32
CA ALA A 208 -25.07 -12.62 -3.27
C ALA A 208 -26.41 -13.36 -3.50
N GLY A 209 -26.34 -14.44 -4.28
CA GLY A 209 -27.53 -15.23 -4.63
C GLY A 209 -28.36 -14.66 -5.80
N VAL A 210 -27.92 -13.58 -6.46
CA VAL A 210 -28.60 -12.98 -7.62
C VAL A 210 -27.65 -12.92 -8.80
N ASN A 211 -28.14 -13.27 -10.00
CA ASN A 211 -27.38 -13.16 -11.25
C ASN A 211 -27.44 -11.73 -11.84
N ALA A 212 -26.36 -11.31 -12.47
CA ALA A 212 -26.24 -10.03 -13.17
C ALA A 212 -25.51 -10.19 -14.52
N SER A 213 -25.52 -9.14 -15.32
CA SER A 213 -24.80 -9.09 -16.58
C SER A 213 -23.29 -8.98 -16.38
N VAL A 214 -22.50 -9.41 -17.36
CA VAL A 214 -21.05 -9.20 -17.40
C VAL A 214 -20.74 -7.71 -17.52
N VAL A 215 -19.82 -7.23 -16.70
CA VAL A 215 -19.34 -5.83 -16.73
C VAL A 215 -17.86 -5.73 -17.06
N ILE A 216 -17.05 -6.76 -16.76
CA ILE A 216 -15.62 -6.83 -17.13
C ILE A 216 -15.31 -8.24 -17.59
N ASN A 217 -14.68 -8.36 -18.76
CA ASN A 217 -14.19 -9.62 -19.28
C ASN A 217 -12.72 -9.82 -18.86
N PHE A 218 -12.42 -10.93 -18.18
CA PHE A 218 -11.06 -11.38 -17.87
C PHE A 218 -10.53 -12.37 -18.88
N ALA A 219 -11.41 -13.29 -19.32
CA ALA A 219 -11.16 -14.24 -20.38
C ALA A 219 -12.44 -14.48 -21.17
N THR A 220 -12.37 -14.39 -22.50
CA THR A 220 -13.53 -14.46 -23.42
C THR A 220 -13.51 -15.72 -24.29
N SER A 221 -12.51 -16.58 -24.15
CA SER A 221 -12.39 -17.83 -24.89
C SER A 221 -11.57 -18.87 -24.12
N ALA A 222 -11.81 -20.13 -24.46
CA ALA A 222 -10.98 -21.23 -23.98
C ALA A 222 -9.50 -21.00 -24.36
N GLY A 223 -8.58 -21.35 -23.45
CA GLY A 223 -7.15 -21.15 -23.63
C GLY A 223 -6.59 -19.85 -23.05
N GLN A 224 -7.43 -18.89 -22.66
CA GLN A 224 -7.00 -17.67 -21.96
C GLN A 224 -6.83 -17.85 -20.43
N ILE A 225 -7.07 -19.06 -19.92
CA ILE A 225 -6.86 -19.44 -18.51
C ILE A 225 -5.90 -20.64 -18.45
N PRO A 226 -4.67 -20.52 -18.97
CA PRO A 226 -3.73 -21.62 -19.01
C PRO A 226 -3.33 -22.05 -17.60
N GLY A 227 -3.35 -23.36 -17.33
CA GLY A 227 -3.01 -23.88 -16.01
C GLY A 227 -3.95 -23.42 -14.88
N GLY A 228 -5.18 -22.98 -15.23
CA GLY A 228 -6.14 -22.47 -14.25
C GLY A 228 -5.90 -21.03 -13.82
N ARG A 229 -5.04 -20.28 -14.52
CA ARG A 229 -4.70 -18.90 -14.15
C ARG A 229 -4.90 -17.94 -15.32
N THR A 230 -5.50 -16.78 -15.04
CA THR A 230 -5.48 -15.62 -15.94
C THR A 230 -5.15 -14.37 -15.18
N LYS A 231 -4.40 -13.47 -15.82
CA LYS A 231 -4.11 -12.14 -15.30
C LYS A 231 -4.07 -11.13 -16.45
N GLY A 232 -4.37 -9.89 -16.13
CA GLY A 232 -4.35 -8.82 -17.11
C GLY A 232 -4.63 -7.48 -16.48
N SER A 233 -4.75 -6.48 -17.33
CA SER A 233 -5.12 -5.12 -16.92
C SER A 233 -5.87 -4.40 -18.03
N LEU A 234 -6.61 -3.37 -17.64
CA LEU A 234 -7.27 -2.43 -18.54
C LEU A 234 -7.19 -1.01 -17.96
N SER A 235 -7.41 -0.01 -18.81
CA SER A 235 -7.61 1.36 -18.32
C SER A 235 -9.00 1.47 -17.67
N ILE A 236 -9.07 2.01 -16.44
CA ILE A 236 -10.38 2.26 -15.80
C ILE A 236 -11.25 3.24 -16.59
N ALA A 237 -10.66 4.09 -17.45
CA ALA A 237 -11.39 4.95 -18.35
C ALA A 237 -12.17 4.21 -19.44
N SER A 238 -11.86 2.91 -19.68
CA SER A 238 -12.62 2.07 -20.61
C SER A 238 -13.91 1.49 -20.00
N LEU A 239 -14.08 1.61 -18.67
CA LEU A 239 -15.27 1.17 -17.96
C LEU A 239 -16.32 2.30 -17.96
N PRO A 240 -17.62 1.96 -18.00
CA PRO A 240 -18.67 2.94 -17.70
C PRO A 240 -18.42 3.54 -16.31
N ALA A 241 -18.50 4.87 -16.20
CA ALA A 241 -18.22 5.57 -14.95
C ALA A 241 -19.07 5.05 -13.78
N ASP A 242 -20.36 4.76 -14.04
CA ASP A 242 -21.27 4.21 -13.03
C ASP A 242 -20.87 2.80 -12.57
N THR A 243 -20.33 1.97 -13.48
CA THR A 243 -19.83 0.63 -13.14
C THR A 243 -18.61 0.71 -12.24
N LEU A 244 -17.61 1.53 -12.61
CA LEU A 244 -16.41 1.74 -11.79
C LEU A 244 -16.80 2.30 -10.42
N ALA A 245 -17.67 3.27 -10.41
CA ALA A 245 -18.20 3.92 -9.23
C ALA A 245 -18.83 2.92 -8.25
N ALA A 246 -19.75 2.11 -8.78
CA ALA A 246 -20.43 1.09 -7.99
C ALA A 246 -19.47 -0.01 -7.50
N LEU A 247 -18.51 -0.42 -8.34
CA LEU A 247 -17.49 -1.41 -7.98
C LEU A 247 -16.63 -0.93 -6.79
N ILE A 248 -16.26 0.35 -6.77
CA ILE A 248 -15.48 0.94 -5.69
C ILE A 248 -16.33 1.10 -4.40
N SER A 249 -17.56 1.60 -4.52
CA SER A 249 -18.41 1.92 -3.35
C SER A 249 -19.08 0.69 -2.72
N ASN A 250 -19.44 -0.28 -3.53
CA ASN A 250 -20.16 -1.49 -3.11
C ASN A 250 -19.60 -2.74 -3.80
N PRO A 251 -18.35 -3.12 -3.56
CA PRO A 251 -17.72 -4.27 -4.21
C PRO A 251 -18.53 -5.57 -3.98
N SER A 252 -19.22 -5.70 -2.84
CA SER A 252 -20.07 -6.86 -2.52
C SER A 252 -21.29 -7.03 -3.46
N ASN A 253 -21.61 -6.03 -4.27
CA ASN A 253 -22.59 -6.14 -5.33
C ASN A 253 -21.99 -6.60 -6.67
N PHE A 254 -20.73 -6.99 -6.68
CA PHE A 254 -20.04 -7.55 -7.84
C PHE A 254 -19.49 -8.92 -7.48
N TYR A 255 -19.47 -9.81 -8.45
CA TYR A 255 -18.91 -11.12 -8.29
C TYR A 255 -18.06 -11.51 -9.48
N VAL A 256 -17.04 -12.32 -9.20
CA VAL A 256 -16.26 -13.00 -10.23
C VAL A 256 -16.80 -14.39 -10.41
N ASN A 257 -16.85 -14.84 -11.65
CA ASN A 257 -17.24 -16.20 -11.96
C ASN A 257 -16.34 -16.76 -13.07
N VAL A 258 -16.09 -18.06 -12.99
CA VAL A 258 -15.30 -18.82 -13.96
C VAL A 258 -16.14 -19.96 -14.49
N HIS A 259 -16.14 -20.09 -15.80
CA HIS A 259 -16.92 -21.11 -16.54
C HIS A 259 -16.02 -22.23 -17.03
N SER A 260 -16.63 -23.39 -17.24
CA SER A 260 -16.02 -24.50 -17.97
C SER A 260 -17.00 -25.14 -18.95
N ALA A 261 -16.52 -26.08 -19.75
CA ALA A 261 -17.37 -26.83 -20.65
C ALA A 261 -18.45 -27.65 -19.88
N ALA A 262 -18.13 -28.14 -18.67
CA ALA A 262 -19.05 -28.87 -17.83
C ALA A 262 -20.11 -27.97 -17.17
N PHE A 263 -19.76 -26.70 -16.91
CA PHE A 263 -20.62 -25.72 -16.28
C PHE A 263 -20.60 -24.41 -17.09
N PRO A 264 -21.29 -24.38 -18.24
CA PRO A 264 -21.27 -23.21 -19.12
C PRO A 264 -21.98 -21.98 -18.53
N GLY A 265 -22.84 -22.16 -17.52
CA GLY A 265 -23.48 -21.07 -16.77
C GLY A 265 -22.62 -20.49 -15.64
N GLY A 266 -21.48 -21.14 -15.30
CA GLY A 266 -20.57 -20.83 -14.21
C GLY A 266 -20.26 -22.05 -13.38
N GLU A 267 -18.97 -22.32 -13.16
CA GLU A 267 -18.52 -23.43 -12.32
C GLU A 267 -18.22 -22.99 -10.90
N ILE A 268 -17.52 -21.87 -10.74
CA ILE A 268 -17.21 -21.28 -9.44
C ILE A 268 -17.42 -19.77 -9.45
N ARG A 269 -17.96 -19.25 -8.36
CA ARG A 269 -18.32 -17.83 -8.20
C ARG A 269 -17.93 -17.32 -6.81
N GLY A 270 -17.64 -16.02 -6.68
CA GLY A 270 -17.45 -15.34 -5.40
C GLY A 270 -17.73 -13.84 -5.48
N GLN A 271 -18.39 -13.31 -4.43
CA GLN A 271 -18.58 -11.87 -4.28
C GLN A 271 -17.25 -11.18 -3.96
N LEU A 272 -17.05 -9.99 -4.50
CA LEU A 272 -15.89 -9.17 -4.19
C LEU A 272 -16.01 -8.56 -2.79
N THR A 273 -14.92 -8.57 -2.06
CA THR A 273 -14.76 -7.89 -0.77
C THR A 273 -13.44 -7.13 -0.75
N PRO A 274 -13.30 -6.05 0.04
CA PRO A 274 -11.99 -5.46 0.26
C PRO A 274 -10.99 -6.50 0.71
N ALA A 275 -9.84 -6.58 0.06
CA ALA A 275 -8.80 -7.54 0.41
C ALA A 275 -8.15 -7.18 1.75
N ASN A 276 -7.83 -8.20 2.54
CA ASN A 276 -6.95 -8.07 3.68
C ASN A 276 -5.51 -8.24 3.19
N GLU A 277 -4.68 -7.22 3.36
CA GLU A 277 -3.31 -7.19 2.87
C GLU A 277 -2.32 -7.11 4.02
N TYR A 278 -1.21 -7.85 3.90
CA TYR A 278 -0.13 -7.93 4.87
C TYR A 278 1.20 -7.82 4.13
N ASP A 279 2.07 -6.90 4.56
CA ASP A 279 3.39 -6.75 3.97
C ASP A 279 4.46 -7.39 4.88
N VAL A 280 5.20 -8.34 4.35
CA VAL A 280 6.45 -8.86 4.91
C VAL A 280 7.57 -8.06 4.27
N PRO A 281 8.17 -7.09 4.97
CA PRO A 281 8.97 -6.04 4.33
C PRO A 281 10.35 -6.51 3.90
N VAL A 282 10.78 -7.70 4.33
CA VAL A 282 12.01 -8.34 3.87
C VAL A 282 11.81 -9.84 3.75
N ALA A 283 12.12 -10.37 2.58
CA ALA A 283 12.14 -11.79 2.28
C ALA A 283 13.16 -12.05 1.16
N GLY A 284 13.57 -13.28 0.99
CA GLY A 284 14.45 -13.63 -0.11
C GLY A 284 15.17 -14.95 0.10
N ARG A 285 15.95 -15.30 -0.91
CA ARG A 285 16.94 -16.38 -0.87
C ARG A 285 18.27 -15.80 -1.35
N VAL A 286 19.20 -15.52 -0.45
CA VAL A 286 20.44 -14.80 -0.76
C VAL A 286 21.63 -15.39 -0.03
N THR A 287 22.75 -15.52 -0.72
CA THR A 287 24.02 -15.95 -0.10
C THR A 287 24.88 -14.73 0.19
N ASN A 288 25.31 -14.58 1.44
CA ASN A 288 26.19 -13.49 1.85
C ASN A 288 27.65 -13.76 1.44
N GLY A 289 28.52 -12.77 1.67
CA GLY A 289 29.96 -12.86 1.36
C GLY A 289 30.73 -13.95 2.14
N LEU A 290 30.12 -14.53 3.17
CA LEU A 290 30.67 -15.63 3.96
C LEU A 290 30.18 -17.01 3.47
N GLY A 291 29.45 -17.06 2.34
CA GLY A 291 28.91 -18.30 1.78
C GLY A 291 27.67 -18.83 2.53
N GLN A 292 27.08 -18.06 3.43
CA GLN A 292 25.87 -18.45 4.17
C GLN A 292 24.64 -18.09 3.37
N THR A 293 23.79 -19.06 3.07
CA THR A 293 22.52 -18.82 2.37
C THR A 293 21.41 -18.56 3.37
N PHE A 294 20.84 -17.37 3.29
CA PHE A 294 19.63 -17.00 4.01
C PHE A 294 18.42 -17.40 3.18
N VAL A 295 17.44 -18.00 3.81
CA VAL A 295 16.16 -18.40 3.23
C VAL A 295 15.02 -17.79 4.04
N THR A 296 13.83 -17.68 3.43
CA THR A 296 12.64 -17.16 4.10
C THR A 296 11.55 -18.22 4.17
N ASP A 297 11.18 -18.62 5.37
CA ASP A 297 9.96 -19.38 5.62
C ASP A 297 8.79 -18.42 5.80
N LEU A 298 7.63 -18.77 5.26
CA LEU A 298 6.38 -18.03 5.44
C LEU A 298 5.30 -18.96 6.00
N ARG A 299 4.54 -18.45 6.94
CA ARG A 299 3.37 -19.13 7.51
C ARG A 299 2.17 -18.23 7.37
N VAL A 300 1.11 -18.76 6.76
CA VAL A 300 -0.15 -18.07 6.54
C VAL A 300 -1.25 -18.89 7.21
N PHE A 301 -1.79 -18.40 8.30
CA PHE A 301 -2.83 -19.07 9.09
C PHE A 301 -4.20 -18.43 8.83
N ASN A 302 -5.20 -19.26 8.60
CA ASN A 302 -6.59 -18.86 8.45
C ASN A 302 -7.34 -19.08 9.78
N PRO A 303 -7.68 -18.02 10.52
CA PRO A 303 -8.42 -18.14 11.78
C PRO A 303 -9.92 -18.45 11.61
N SER A 304 -10.47 -18.38 10.38
CA SER A 304 -11.89 -18.58 10.12
C SER A 304 -12.31 -20.05 10.23
N TYR A 305 -13.54 -20.27 10.61
CA TYR A 305 -14.24 -21.55 10.55
C TYR A 305 -15.03 -21.75 9.24
N ASP A 306 -15.14 -20.71 8.41
CA ASP A 306 -16.03 -20.67 7.23
C ASP A 306 -15.48 -21.40 6.00
N GLY A 307 -14.40 -22.14 6.15
CA GLY A 307 -13.77 -22.90 5.06
C GLY A 307 -12.37 -22.40 4.71
N SER A 308 -11.80 -23.03 3.70
CA SER A 308 -10.50 -22.61 3.16
C SER A 308 -10.63 -21.26 2.47
N THR A 309 -9.58 -20.45 2.52
CA THR A 309 -9.45 -19.23 1.73
C THR A 309 -8.20 -19.29 0.85
N ALA A 310 -8.12 -18.45 -0.15
CA ALA A 310 -6.90 -18.29 -0.93
C ALA A 310 -6.09 -17.10 -0.41
N ALA A 311 -4.77 -17.24 -0.43
CA ALA A 311 -3.84 -16.16 -0.21
C ALA A 311 -2.97 -15.98 -1.47
N LEU A 312 -2.98 -14.77 -2.04
CA LEU A 312 -2.08 -14.35 -3.10
C LEU A 312 -0.81 -13.79 -2.47
N LEU A 313 0.32 -14.36 -2.82
CA LEU A 313 1.65 -13.89 -2.46
C LEU A 313 2.25 -13.18 -3.66
N GLU A 314 2.66 -11.94 -3.49
CA GLU A 314 3.31 -11.12 -4.50
C GLU A 314 4.70 -10.70 -4.01
N TYR A 315 5.72 -10.99 -4.81
CA TYR A 315 7.10 -10.63 -4.49
C TYR A 315 7.50 -9.35 -5.22
N PHE A 316 8.02 -8.39 -4.50
CA PHE A 316 8.54 -7.11 -4.99
C PHE A 316 10.05 -7.07 -4.76
N GLN A 317 10.81 -7.17 -5.83
CA GLN A 317 12.27 -7.23 -5.77
C GLN A 317 12.87 -5.95 -5.16
N ALA A 318 13.91 -6.12 -4.37
CA ALA A 318 14.69 -5.01 -3.84
C ALA A 318 15.47 -4.29 -4.93
N GLY A 319 15.70 -3.00 -4.73
CA GLY A 319 16.53 -2.20 -5.63
C GLY A 319 16.19 -0.72 -5.66
N THR A 320 16.76 -0.04 -6.63
CA THR A 320 16.56 1.39 -6.89
C THR A 320 15.71 1.66 -8.12
N THR A 321 15.25 0.62 -8.79
CA THR A 321 14.35 0.69 -9.95
C THR A 321 12.93 0.35 -9.50
N ALA A 322 11.94 1.10 -9.98
CA ALA A 322 10.54 0.88 -9.67
C ALA A 322 10.07 -0.51 -10.11
N ASN A 323 9.33 -1.21 -9.25
CA ASN A 323 8.52 -2.33 -9.67
C ASN A 323 7.15 -1.79 -10.10
N THR A 324 6.75 -2.03 -11.31
CA THR A 324 5.41 -1.66 -11.81
C THR A 324 4.37 -2.72 -11.43
N ASN A 325 4.83 -3.95 -11.21
CA ASN A 325 4.04 -5.12 -10.80
C ASN A 325 4.91 -6.01 -9.91
N ALA A 326 4.29 -7.01 -9.27
CA ALA A 326 5.03 -8.06 -8.61
C ALA A 326 5.97 -8.77 -9.59
N THR A 327 7.22 -8.99 -9.18
CA THR A 327 8.22 -9.72 -9.97
C THR A 327 7.80 -11.18 -10.15
N GLN A 328 7.24 -11.76 -9.10
CA GLN A 328 6.64 -13.11 -9.08
C GLN A 328 5.41 -13.12 -8.19
N SER A 329 4.51 -14.04 -8.45
CA SER A 329 3.35 -14.26 -7.60
C SER A 329 3.00 -15.75 -7.48
N LEU A 330 2.42 -16.12 -6.34
CA LEU A 330 2.00 -17.47 -6.00
C LEU A 330 0.68 -17.40 -5.23
N THR A 331 -0.32 -18.18 -5.63
CA THR A 331 -1.54 -18.35 -4.84
C THR A 331 -1.52 -19.67 -4.12
N VAL A 332 -1.82 -19.64 -2.83
CA VAL A 332 -1.90 -20.82 -1.97
C VAL A 332 -3.26 -20.96 -1.33
N SER A 333 -3.73 -22.18 -1.15
CA SER A 333 -4.93 -22.46 -0.37
C SER A 333 -4.56 -22.55 1.11
N VAL A 334 -5.31 -21.84 1.95
CA VAL A 334 -5.13 -21.83 3.41
C VAL A 334 -6.36 -22.49 4.04
N PRO A 335 -6.24 -23.71 4.57
CA PRO A 335 -7.39 -24.44 5.13
C PRO A 335 -8.04 -23.67 6.29
N SER A 336 -9.34 -23.91 6.50
CA SER A 336 -10.04 -23.43 7.70
C SER A 336 -9.30 -23.89 8.96
N ARG A 337 -9.02 -22.96 9.87
CA ARG A 337 -8.24 -23.19 11.10
C ARG A 337 -6.87 -23.81 10.87
N GLY A 338 -6.38 -23.75 9.63
CA GLY A 338 -5.13 -24.35 9.20
C GLY A 338 -4.08 -23.32 8.78
N THR A 339 -2.88 -23.81 8.54
CA THR A 339 -1.73 -23.02 8.11
C THR A 339 -1.21 -23.50 6.76
N ALA A 340 -1.05 -22.60 5.80
CA ALA A 340 -0.18 -22.83 4.67
C ALA A 340 1.27 -22.60 5.13
N ALA A 341 2.07 -23.66 5.13
CA ALA A 341 3.48 -23.62 5.49
C ALA A 341 4.32 -23.62 4.20
N LEU A 342 5.06 -22.54 3.97
CA LEU A 342 5.95 -22.39 2.83
C LEU A 342 7.38 -22.26 3.36
N ASP A 343 8.09 -23.36 3.34
CA ASP A 343 9.52 -23.36 3.65
C ASP A 343 10.28 -22.86 2.44
N ASP A 344 11.24 -21.95 2.66
CA ASP A 344 11.99 -21.29 1.59
C ASP A 344 11.05 -20.72 0.49
N VAL A 345 10.12 -19.87 0.90
CA VAL A 345 9.09 -19.30 -0.01
C VAL A 345 9.69 -18.61 -1.24
N ALA A 346 10.93 -18.13 -1.16
CA ALA A 346 11.66 -17.53 -2.28
C ALA A 346 12.33 -18.57 -3.18
N GLY A 347 12.44 -19.82 -2.75
CA GLY A 347 13.07 -20.91 -3.50
C GLY A 347 12.24 -21.41 -4.68
N ALA A 348 12.78 -22.44 -5.36
CA ALA A 348 12.23 -22.96 -6.63
C ALA A 348 10.81 -23.54 -6.51
N THR A 349 10.42 -24.03 -5.34
CA THR A 349 9.08 -24.57 -5.07
C THR A 349 8.07 -23.49 -4.61
N GLY A 350 8.54 -22.28 -4.35
CA GLY A 350 7.74 -21.12 -3.97
C GLY A 350 7.66 -20.09 -5.09
N LEU A 351 8.11 -18.88 -4.81
CA LEU A 351 8.08 -17.74 -5.73
C LEU A 351 9.18 -17.79 -6.79
N ASN A 352 10.11 -18.75 -6.69
CA ASN A 352 11.22 -18.96 -7.63
C ASN A 352 12.05 -17.67 -7.87
N VAL A 353 12.43 -16.99 -6.80
CA VAL A 353 13.34 -15.86 -6.80
C VAL A 353 14.56 -16.20 -5.97
N SER A 354 15.76 -16.02 -6.52
CA SER A 354 17.02 -16.32 -5.84
C SER A 354 18.07 -15.26 -6.14
N GLY A 355 19.08 -15.16 -5.27
CA GLY A 355 20.16 -14.17 -5.41
C GLY A 355 19.73 -12.74 -5.07
N THR A 356 18.52 -12.54 -4.56
CA THR A 356 17.98 -11.21 -4.24
C THR A 356 17.13 -11.22 -2.97
N THR A 357 16.96 -10.04 -2.40
CA THR A 357 15.95 -9.75 -1.37
C THR A 357 14.80 -8.95 -1.97
N GLY A 358 13.72 -8.83 -1.24
CA GLY A 358 12.54 -8.06 -1.62
C GLY A 358 11.52 -8.05 -0.50
N ALA A 359 10.31 -7.60 -0.79
CA ALA A 359 9.16 -7.70 0.09
C ALA A 359 8.14 -8.70 -0.46
N ILE A 360 7.33 -9.29 0.42
CA ILE A 360 6.19 -10.12 0.03
C ILE A 360 4.93 -9.43 0.54
N ARG A 361 3.95 -9.22 -0.36
CA ARG A 361 2.58 -8.91 0.01
C ARG A 361 1.75 -10.18 0.02
N VAL A 362 0.95 -10.35 1.04
CA VAL A 362 -0.04 -11.42 1.15
C VAL A 362 -1.43 -10.80 1.13
N SER A 363 -2.23 -11.12 0.12
CA SER A 363 -3.60 -10.60 -0.03
C SER A 363 -4.62 -11.75 0.06
N SER A 364 -5.75 -11.53 0.73
CA SER A 364 -6.81 -12.54 0.87
C SER A 364 -8.18 -11.89 1.08
N ALA A 365 -9.26 -12.60 0.72
CA ALA A 365 -10.62 -12.21 1.08
C ALA A 365 -10.86 -12.34 2.59
N ALA A 366 -10.28 -13.34 3.24
CA ALA A 366 -10.38 -13.55 4.68
C ALA A 366 -9.24 -12.85 5.44
N LYS A 367 -9.48 -12.52 6.71
CA LYS A 367 -8.39 -12.11 7.62
C LYS A 367 -7.46 -13.29 7.88
N LEU A 368 -6.16 -13.04 7.83
CA LEU A 368 -5.12 -14.04 8.04
C LEU A 368 -4.19 -13.61 9.18
N ALA A 369 -3.43 -14.56 9.72
CA ALA A 369 -2.23 -14.28 10.48
C ALA A 369 -1.03 -14.68 9.61
N VAL A 370 -0.15 -13.72 9.35
CA VAL A 370 1.01 -13.89 8.48
C VAL A 370 2.28 -13.69 9.28
N THR A 371 3.18 -14.67 9.21
CA THR A 371 4.48 -14.59 9.89
C THR A 371 5.58 -15.11 8.98
N SER A 372 6.77 -14.56 9.12
CA SER A 372 7.94 -15.04 8.39
C SER A 372 9.15 -15.18 9.29
N ARG A 373 10.09 -16.02 8.87
CA ARG A 373 11.41 -16.13 9.43
C ARG A 373 12.43 -16.11 8.30
N ILE A 374 13.36 -15.17 8.34
CA ILE A 374 14.53 -15.16 7.46
C ILE A 374 15.73 -15.65 8.25
N TYR A 375 16.40 -16.71 7.76
CA TYR A 375 17.47 -17.35 8.53
C TYR A 375 18.48 -18.07 7.64
N ALA A 376 19.68 -18.25 8.18
CA ALA A 376 20.68 -19.15 7.63
C ALA A 376 20.63 -20.49 8.36
N ASP A 377 20.49 -21.58 7.60
CA ASP A 377 20.53 -22.94 8.13
C ASP A 377 21.95 -23.52 8.03
N GLN A 378 22.60 -23.67 9.15
CA GLN A 378 23.93 -24.26 9.25
C GLN A 378 23.93 -25.58 10.02
N ARG A 379 22.78 -26.24 10.16
CA ARG A 379 22.67 -27.53 10.88
C ARG A 379 23.56 -28.62 10.25
N ALA A 380 23.68 -28.62 8.92
CA ALA A 380 24.59 -29.53 8.22
C ALA A 380 26.05 -29.33 8.59
N ALA A 381 26.44 -28.13 9.02
CA ALA A 381 27.77 -27.80 9.55
C ALA A 381 27.88 -27.89 11.09
N GLY A 382 26.85 -28.42 11.76
CA GLY A 382 26.81 -28.56 13.21
C GLY A 382 26.62 -27.25 14.00
N LYS A 383 26.20 -26.15 13.32
CA LYS A 383 26.11 -24.82 13.92
C LYS A 383 24.67 -24.32 14.17
N GLY A 384 23.66 -25.12 13.88
CA GLY A 384 22.24 -24.72 14.09
C GLY A 384 21.71 -23.71 13.04
N THR A 385 20.76 -22.89 13.46
CA THR A 385 20.17 -21.82 12.64
C THR A 385 20.26 -20.49 13.34
N PHE A 386 20.50 -19.41 12.62
CA PHE A 386 20.41 -18.04 13.13
C PHE A 386 19.65 -17.17 12.15
N GLY A 387 18.93 -16.18 12.65
CA GLY A 387 18.10 -15.32 11.84
C GLY A 387 17.05 -14.60 12.66
N GLN A 388 16.11 -13.97 11.96
CA GLN A 388 15.11 -13.11 12.57
C GLN A 388 13.69 -13.50 12.17
N PHE A 389 12.75 -13.20 13.06
CA PHE A 389 11.32 -13.33 12.84
C PHE A 389 10.76 -11.97 12.43
N ALA A 390 9.95 -11.92 11.37
CA ALA A 390 9.20 -10.75 10.96
C ALA A 390 7.72 -11.13 10.81
N ALA A 391 6.84 -10.46 11.53
CA ALA A 391 5.40 -10.59 11.31
C ALA A 391 5.01 -9.89 10.01
N GLY A 392 4.01 -10.40 9.30
CA GLY A 392 3.37 -9.66 8.23
C GLY A 392 2.61 -8.47 8.82
N ALA A 393 3.04 -7.27 8.49
CA ALA A 393 2.38 -6.05 8.94
C ALA A 393 1.09 -5.82 8.13
N PRO A 394 -0.10 -5.67 8.74
CA PRO A 394 -1.27 -5.20 8.01
C PRO A 394 -0.94 -3.90 7.27
N ARG A 395 -1.37 -3.78 6.02
CA ARG A 395 -1.05 -2.62 5.18
C ARG A 395 -1.44 -1.28 5.81
N GLY A 396 -2.52 -1.26 6.58
CA GLY A 396 -2.93 -0.09 7.35
C GLY A 396 -1.96 0.35 8.46
N ASN A 397 -0.96 -0.50 8.79
CA ASN A 397 0.09 -0.19 9.77
C ASN A 397 1.35 0.42 9.12
N ALA A 398 1.35 0.69 7.81
CA ALA A 398 2.40 1.49 7.19
C ALA A 398 2.36 2.92 7.74
N LEU A 399 3.53 3.50 8.01
CA LEU A 399 3.66 4.77 8.72
C LEU A 399 4.22 5.86 7.80
N ARG A 400 3.74 7.08 7.98
CA ARG A 400 4.38 8.27 7.39
C ARG A 400 5.48 8.81 8.29
N ARG A 401 5.29 8.69 9.59
CA ARG A 401 6.24 9.13 10.61
C ARG A 401 6.40 8.04 11.64
N GLY A 402 7.60 7.95 12.16
CA GLY A 402 7.87 6.98 13.20
C GLY A 402 9.33 6.98 13.62
N VAL A 403 9.62 6.08 14.55
CA VAL A 403 10.92 5.98 15.19
C VAL A 403 11.35 4.53 15.31
N LEU A 404 12.63 4.31 15.08
CA LEU A 404 13.36 3.09 15.42
C LEU A 404 14.30 3.38 16.59
N THR A 405 14.28 2.56 17.62
CA THR A 405 15.14 2.66 18.80
C THR A 405 16.02 1.43 18.94
N GLN A 406 16.93 1.43 19.92
CA GLN A 406 17.86 0.33 20.21
C GLN A 406 18.84 0.03 19.05
N LEU A 407 19.17 1.05 18.26
CA LEU A 407 20.10 0.88 17.15
C LEU A 407 21.54 1.04 17.62
N ALA A 408 22.46 0.37 16.93
CA ALA A 408 23.88 0.44 17.22
C ALA A 408 24.70 0.34 15.94
N ASN A 409 25.91 0.87 15.94
CA ASN A 409 26.87 0.69 14.86
C ASN A 409 28.27 0.47 15.43
N GLN A 410 28.60 -0.78 15.69
CA GLN A 410 29.94 -1.18 16.13
C GLN A 410 30.72 -1.69 14.92
N THR A 411 31.89 -1.11 14.68
CA THR A 411 32.73 -1.46 13.54
C THR A 411 33.64 -2.66 13.82
N ASP A 412 33.92 -2.93 15.10
CA ASP A 412 34.60 -4.15 15.51
C ASP A 412 33.63 -5.34 15.48
N LEU A 413 33.84 -6.24 14.51
CA LEU A 413 33.03 -7.42 14.34
C LEU A 413 33.24 -8.52 15.37
N SER A 414 34.20 -8.35 16.31
CA SER A 414 34.41 -9.26 17.41
C SER A 414 33.55 -8.97 18.64
N SER A 415 32.79 -7.88 18.63
CA SER A 415 31.95 -7.47 19.77
C SER A 415 30.79 -6.55 19.35
N GLY A 416 29.78 -6.46 20.21
CA GLY A 416 28.67 -5.51 20.08
C GLY A 416 27.73 -5.76 18.89
N PHE A 417 27.08 -4.71 18.42
CA PHE A 417 26.00 -4.81 17.46
C PHE A 417 26.19 -3.84 16.28
N ARG A 418 25.68 -4.22 15.11
CA ARG A 418 25.50 -3.36 13.93
C ARG A 418 24.05 -3.36 13.49
N THR A 419 23.61 -2.30 12.85
CA THR A 419 22.23 -2.15 12.39
C THR A 419 22.16 -2.00 10.88
N ASN A 420 21.29 -2.80 10.25
CA ASN A 420 20.76 -2.52 8.93
C ASN A 420 19.38 -1.88 9.08
N VAL A 421 19.11 -0.82 8.33
CA VAL A 421 17.79 -0.18 8.24
C VAL A 421 17.18 -0.54 6.90
N GLY A 422 15.93 -0.91 6.93
CA GLY A 422 15.19 -1.29 5.74
C GLY A 422 13.87 -0.54 5.59
N PHE A 423 13.48 -0.37 4.32
CA PHE A 423 12.28 0.32 3.91
C PHE A 423 11.56 -0.51 2.86
N PHE A 424 10.24 -0.57 2.94
CA PHE A 424 9.40 -1.04 1.83
C PHE A 424 8.39 0.05 1.50
N ASN A 425 8.40 0.50 0.25
CA ASN A 425 7.38 1.39 -0.29
C ASN A 425 6.24 0.54 -0.87
N PRO A 426 5.10 0.37 -0.16
CA PRO A 426 3.99 -0.44 -0.65
C PRO A 426 3.12 0.27 -1.69
N THR A 427 3.47 1.52 -2.07
CA THR A 427 2.69 2.35 -2.96
C THR A 427 3.20 2.28 -4.40
N THR A 428 2.39 2.73 -5.35
CA THR A 428 2.74 2.86 -6.77
C THR A 428 3.36 4.21 -7.12
N GLN A 429 3.72 5.02 -6.09
CA GLN A 429 4.33 6.33 -6.24
C GLN A 429 5.75 6.34 -5.67
N VAL A 430 6.57 7.25 -6.16
CA VAL A 430 7.87 7.54 -5.55
C VAL A 430 7.64 8.19 -4.19
N VAL A 431 8.32 7.69 -3.17
CA VAL A 431 8.24 8.22 -1.81
C VAL A 431 9.59 8.79 -1.39
N THR A 432 9.60 10.03 -0.93
CA THR A 432 10.77 10.63 -0.27
C THR A 432 10.67 10.43 1.23
N VAL A 433 11.77 10.04 1.86
CA VAL A 433 11.86 9.78 3.31
C VAL A 433 12.98 10.61 3.89
N ARG A 434 12.68 11.56 4.75
CA ARG A 434 13.65 12.26 5.57
C ARG A 434 13.99 11.41 6.79
N LEU A 435 15.28 11.24 7.06
CA LEU A 435 15.81 10.50 8.19
C LEU A 435 16.59 11.42 9.11
N GLU A 436 16.41 11.29 10.42
CA GLU A 436 17.19 11.97 11.45
C GLU A 436 17.75 10.94 12.44
N LEU A 437 19.06 10.92 12.60
CA LEU A 437 19.76 10.05 13.53
C LEU A 437 20.18 10.83 14.77
N ARG A 438 19.83 10.31 15.95
CA ARG A 438 20.15 10.92 17.24
C ARG A 438 20.86 9.93 18.15
N ASN A 439 21.70 10.45 19.06
CA ASN A 439 22.30 9.65 20.13
C ASN A 439 21.34 9.50 21.32
N ALA A 440 21.75 8.73 22.33
CA ALA A 440 20.96 8.50 23.55
C ALA A 440 20.60 9.78 24.32
N GLY A 441 21.38 10.83 24.21
CA GLY A 441 21.12 12.13 24.82
C GLY A 441 20.18 13.03 24.01
N GLY A 442 19.66 12.56 22.86
CA GLY A 442 18.76 13.31 21.98
C GLY A 442 19.48 14.26 21.02
N ALA A 443 20.82 14.34 21.05
CA ALA A 443 21.56 15.20 20.12
C ALA A 443 21.47 14.65 18.69
N LEU A 444 21.17 15.52 17.73
CA LEU A 444 21.14 15.19 16.31
C LEU A 444 22.57 14.91 15.83
N LEU A 445 22.81 13.71 15.31
CA LEU A 445 24.08 13.29 14.73
C LEU A 445 24.14 13.57 13.23
N GLY A 446 23.01 13.44 12.53
CA GLY A 446 22.91 13.71 11.11
C GLY A 446 21.48 13.56 10.59
N SER A 447 21.27 14.13 9.39
CA SER A 447 20.03 13.98 8.66
C SER A 447 20.33 13.68 7.19
N THR A 448 19.43 12.92 6.55
CA THR A 448 19.53 12.58 5.12
C THR A 448 18.13 12.40 4.54
N THR A 449 18.05 12.36 3.22
CA THR A 449 16.80 12.05 2.51
C THR A 449 17.04 10.87 1.58
N GLN A 450 16.13 9.92 1.61
CA GLN A 450 16.11 8.75 0.73
C GLN A 450 14.95 8.85 -0.24
N THR A 451 15.12 8.30 -1.44
CA THR A 451 14.06 8.16 -2.42
C THR A 451 13.75 6.69 -2.61
N LEU A 452 12.53 6.29 -2.29
CA LEU A 452 12.05 4.93 -2.46
C LEU A 452 11.21 4.83 -3.72
N GLN A 453 11.60 3.97 -4.64
CA GLN A 453 10.85 3.72 -5.85
C GLN A 453 9.54 2.96 -5.55
N PRO A 454 8.53 3.04 -6.43
CA PRO A 454 7.27 2.31 -6.28
C PRO A 454 7.47 0.82 -6.04
N LEU A 455 6.72 0.24 -5.12
CA LEU A 455 6.67 -1.21 -4.83
C LEU A 455 8.07 -1.82 -4.62
N THR A 456 8.97 -1.10 -3.97
CA THR A 456 10.38 -1.50 -3.86
C THR A 456 10.83 -1.56 -2.42
N GLN A 457 11.58 -2.62 -2.10
CA GLN A 457 12.29 -2.78 -0.84
C GLN A 457 13.73 -2.27 -0.99
N GLN A 458 14.23 -1.59 0.02
CA GLN A 458 15.63 -1.20 0.16
C GLN A 458 16.13 -1.52 1.56
N GLN A 459 17.38 -1.92 1.69
CA GLN A 459 18.03 -2.14 2.99
C GLN A 459 19.51 -1.85 2.89
N GLY A 460 20.06 -1.21 3.92
CA GLY A 460 21.48 -0.94 4.00
C GLY A 460 21.96 -0.77 5.44
N ALA A 461 23.27 -0.80 5.64
CA ALA A 461 23.87 -0.48 6.93
C ALA A 461 23.53 0.96 7.33
N ILE A 462 23.20 1.21 8.60
CA ILE A 462 22.85 2.54 9.10
C ILE A 462 23.92 3.58 8.77
N ALA A 463 25.19 3.24 8.87
CA ALA A 463 26.29 4.12 8.52
C ALA A 463 26.32 4.52 7.04
N GLY A 464 25.79 3.68 6.14
CA GLY A 464 25.70 3.96 4.71
C GLY A 464 24.68 5.05 4.35
N TYR A 465 23.68 5.27 5.21
CA TYR A 465 22.69 6.35 5.03
C TYR A 465 23.22 7.71 5.53
N PHE A 466 24.18 7.73 6.45
CA PHE A 466 24.70 8.94 7.11
C PHE A 466 26.18 9.17 6.81
N ASN A 467 26.51 9.33 5.54
CA ASN A 467 27.88 9.59 5.10
C ASN A 467 28.46 10.83 5.78
N GLY A 468 29.69 10.70 6.33
CA GLY A 468 30.38 11.77 7.04
C GLY A 468 30.00 11.96 8.50
N VAL A 469 29.07 11.15 9.01
CA VAL A 469 28.76 11.08 10.45
C VAL A 469 29.64 10.03 11.09
N ASP A 470 30.33 10.38 12.19
CA ASP A 470 31.09 9.42 12.96
C ASP A 470 30.14 8.55 13.78
N LEU A 471 29.99 7.31 13.36
CA LEU A 471 29.18 6.29 14.02
C LEU A 471 30.03 5.15 14.58
N ILE A 472 31.35 5.34 14.71
CA ILE A 472 32.25 4.33 15.30
C ILE A 472 31.80 4.07 16.73
N ASN A 473 31.52 2.80 17.03
CA ASN A 473 31.08 2.33 18.36
C ASN A 473 29.84 3.05 18.92
N ALA A 474 29.00 3.59 18.06
CA ALA A 474 27.77 4.25 18.46
C ALA A 474 26.73 3.24 18.98
N GLN A 475 26.11 3.55 20.11
CA GLN A 475 25.12 2.71 20.78
C GLN A 475 23.90 3.53 21.18
N ASN A 476 22.77 2.84 21.41
CA ASN A 476 21.50 3.46 21.79
C ASN A 476 21.10 4.60 20.85
N LEU A 477 21.31 4.37 19.55
CA LEU A 477 20.89 5.30 18.52
C LEU A 477 19.39 5.23 18.32
N THR A 478 18.81 6.37 17.97
CA THR A 478 17.41 6.52 17.57
C THR A 478 17.35 7.09 16.16
N LEU A 479 16.59 6.45 15.28
CA LEU A 479 16.33 6.91 13.92
C LEU A 479 14.86 7.32 13.81
N SER A 480 14.60 8.61 13.61
CA SER A 480 13.27 9.11 13.26
C SER A 480 13.14 9.27 11.75
N PHE A 481 11.96 9.09 11.21
CA PHE A 481 11.68 9.32 9.80
C PHE A 481 10.38 10.07 9.56
N ASP A 482 10.34 10.83 8.45
CA ASP A 482 9.16 11.47 7.90
C ASP A 482 9.11 11.19 6.39
N ALA A 483 8.04 10.55 5.93
CA ALA A 483 7.87 10.07 4.57
C ALA A 483 6.70 10.79 3.87
N SER A 484 6.85 11.05 2.58
CA SER A 484 5.81 11.69 1.75
C SER A 484 4.55 10.83 1.59
N ALA A 485 4.64 9.50 1.81
CA ALA A 485 3.52 8.56 1.87
C ALA A 485 3.79 7.45 2.88
N PRO A 486 2.77 6.68 3.33
CA PRO A 486 2.97 5.59 4.27
C PRO A 486 3.91 4.50 3.72
N ILE A 487 4.89 4.11 4.53
CA ILE A 487 5.88 3.06 4.21
C ILE A 487 6.06 2.11 5.39
N VAL A 488 6.61 0.93 5.11
CA VAL A 488 7.04 0.01 6.17
C VAL A 488 8.52 0.23 6.43
N VAL A 489 8.87 0.59 7.67
CA VAL A 489 10.24 0.83 8.10
C VAL A 489 10.61 -0.16 9.20
N TYR A 490 11.81 -0.71 9.11
CA TYR A 490 12.32 -1.69 10.06
C TYR A 490 13.83 -1.59 10.24
N ALA A 491 14.31 -2.17 11.32
CA ALA A 491 15.73 -2.40 11.53
C ALA A 491 16.01 -3.89 11.78
N SER A 492 17.17 -4.34 11.33
CA SER A 492 17.79 -5.60 11.71
C SER A 492 19.04 -5.27 12.51
N VAL A 493 18.96 -5.49 13.83
CA VAL A 493 20.09 -5.30 14.75
C VAL A 493 20.79 -6.64 14.89
N VAL A 494 22.04 -6.70 14.48
CA VAL A 494 22.83 -7.93 14.34
C VAL A 494 23.91 -7.97 15.38
N ASP A 495 23.96 -9.01 16.19
CA ASP A 495 25.10 -9.30 17.05
C ASP A 495 26.34 -9.66 16.19
N ASN A 496 27.43 -8.95 16.40
CA ASN A 496 28.64 -9.09 15.57
C ASN A 496 29.33 -10.45 15.74
N VAL A 497 29.20 -11.06 16.91
CA VAL A 497 29.88 -12.33 17.24
C VAL A 497 29.05 -13.53 16.72
N SER A 498 27.79 -13.59 17.09
CA SER A 498 26.93 -14.74 16.78
C SER A 498 26.27 -14.62 15.40
N SER A 499 26.21 -13.43 14.84
CA SER A 499 25.38 -13.06 13.67
C SER A 499 23.87 -13.21 13.92
N ASP A 500 23.44 -13.41 15.16
CA ASP A 500 22.03 -13.44 15.51
C ASP A 500 21.39 -12.06 15.33
N GLN A 501 20.12 -12.04 14.96
CA GLN A 501 19.45 -10.83 14.48
C GLN A 501 18.17 -10.59 15.26
N ILE A 502 17.93 -9.34 15.62
CA ILE A 502 16.67 -8.87 16.18
C ILE A 502 16.00 -7.98 15.15
N PHE A 503 14.74 -8.28 14.82
CA PHE A 503 13.93 -7.48 13.92
C PHE A 503 13.10 -6.49 14.72
N VAL A 504 13.19 -5.22 14.34
CA VAL A 504 12.48 -4.13 15.01
C VAL A 504 11.64 -3.38 13.97
N TYR A 505 10.32 -3.36 14.13
CA TYR A 505 9.45 -2.46 13.37
C TYR A 505 9.51 -1.05 13.95
N ALA A 506 9.40 -0.06 13.07
CA ALA A 506 9.23 1.32 13.50
C ALA A 506 7.92 1.49 14.28
N GLN A 507 7.97 2.34 15.29
CA GLN A 507 6.82 2.75 16.10
C GLN A 507 6.31 4.10 15.62
N ASP A 508 4.99 4.28 15.64
CA ASP A 508 4.33 5.54 15.26
C ASP A 508 4.68 6.63 16.29
N ASP A 509 5.13 7.78 15.80
CA ASP A 509 5.37 8.99 16.60
C ASP A 509 4.52 10.19 16.12
N SER A 510 3.52 9.96 15.29
CA SER A 510 2.70 11.02 14.68
C SER A 510 1.92 11.89 15.67
N GLY A 511 1.71 11.41 16.89
CA GLY A 511 1.08 12.17 17.99
C GLY A 511 2.02 13.09 18.77
N VAL A 512 3.33 13.05 18.50
CA VAL A 512 4.32 13.87 19.19
C VAL A 512 4.48 15.20 18.45
N ALA A 513 4.39 16.31 19.18
CA ALA A 513 4.61 17.64 18.61
C ALA A 513 6.02 17.72 18.00
N THR A 514 6.10 18.10 16.73
CA THR A 514 7.40 18.41 16.10
C THR A 514 7.86 19.75 16.64
N ASN A 515 9.10 19.82 17.09
CA ASN A 515 9.74 21.11 17.31
C ASN A 515 9.81 21.84 15.95
N PRO A 516 9.37 23.12 15.85
CA PRO A 516 9.28 23.85 14.60
C PRO A 516 10.63 24.04 13.91
#